data_ba66fe09e2b644637dd02f62c356a39e
#
_entry.id   ba66fe09e2b644637dd02f62c356a39e
#
_cell.length_a   1.000
_cell.length_b   1.000
_cell.length_c   1.000
_cell.angle_alpha   90.00
_cell.angle_beta   90.00
_cell.angle_gamma   90.00
#
_symmetry.space_group_name_H-M   'P 1'
#
loop_
_entity.id
_entity.type
_entity.pdbx_description
1 polymer ?
#
loop_
_entity_poly.entity_id
_entity_poly.type
_entity_poly.pdbx_seq_one_letter_code
_entity_poly.pdbx_strand_id
1 'polypeptide(L)'
;MNNLNDIFFAPAANQELTYDQVLEDVQRYFAENHASTIAEAGEANAERATSLLKELMVQYIVKRKYAISGLTTEHLCEQLYEDMAGYSFLKKWIYKPGIEEVNLNAYNDIEVIEAGGRSIKIPDKFSSPQHAIDVVRRMLNACGMVIDDTMPSVVGFLDKNIRISVDKTPIVDPDVGINASIRIVNQQTVSEQKLLDSGSATAEMLHFLMACIRYGVSVCIAGSTGSGKTTIMAWLLSNVPNNQRLITICLLYTSPSPRDRQKSR
;
A
#
# COMPACT_ATOMS: atom_id res chain seq x y z
N MET A 1 -31.87 32.42 -13.62
CA MET A 1 -32.10 31.38 -14.64
C MET A 1 -31.89 30.05 -13.94
N ASN A 2 -32.97 29.40 -13.57
CA ASN A 2 -32.90 28.10 -12.86
C ASN A 2 -32.46 27.03 -13.84
N ASN A 3 -31.38 26.35 -13.51
CA ASN A 3 -30.82 25.26 -14.29
C ASN A 3 -31.81 24.08 -14.29
N LEU A 4 -32.40 23.77 -15.43
CA LEU A 4 -33.36 22.67 -15.64
C LEU A 4 -32.75 21.28 -15.43
N ASN A 5 -31.42 21.17 -15.25
CA ASN A 5 -30.72 19.91 -14.96
C ASN A 5 -30.84 19.42 -13.51
N ASP A 6 -31.24 20.29 -12.57
CA ASP A 6 -31.41 19.91 -11.16
C ASP A 6 -32.71 19.12 -10.87
N ILE A 7 -33.60 19.01 -11.88
CA ILE A 7 -34.92 18.41 -11.71
C ILE A 7 -34.95 16.91 -12.05
N PHE A 8 -33.98 16.39 -12.81
CA PHE A 8 -34.07 15.04 -13.37
C PHE A 8 -33.37 13.92 -12.58
N PHE A 9 -32.69 14.22 -11.49
CA PHE A 9 -31.95 13.20 -10.71
C PHE A 9 -32.20 13.25 -9.19
N ALA A 10 -33.39 13.61 -8.77
CA ALA A 10 -33.81 13.28 -7.41
C ALA A 10 -34.20 11.79 -7.40
N PRO A 11 -33.51 10.90 -6.69
CA PRO A 11 -34.00 9.52 -6.55
C PRO A 11 -35.36 9.55 -5.92
N ALA A 12 -36.29 8.80 -6.50
CA ALA A 12 -37.63 8.61 -5.95
C ALA A 12 -37.46 8.11 -4.49
N ALA A 13 -38.16 8.76 -3.56
CA ALA A 13 -38.19 8.39 -2.15
C ALA A 13 -38.59 6.92 -2.04
N ASN A 14 -37.64 6.03 -1.74
CA ASN A 14 -37.73 4.62 -1.29
C ASN A 14 -36.82 3.61 -2.02
N GLN A 15 -35.78 4.02 -2.74
CA GLN A 15 -34.72 3.06 -3.11
C GLN A 15 -33.61 3.15 -2.07
N GLU A 16 -33.35 2.05 -1.36
CA GLU A 16 -32.11 1.90 -0.58
C GLU A 16 -30.93 1.97 -1.55
N LEU A 17 -30.25 3.11 -1.57
CA LEU A 17 -29.05 3.29 -2.39
C LEU A 17 -27.94 2.39 -1.86
N THR A 18 -27.25 1.71 -2.75
CA THR A 18 -26.05 0.96 -2.38
C THR A 18 -24.89 1.93 -2.14
N TYR A 19 -23.89 1.48 -1.38
CA TYR A 19 -22.67 2.26 -1.15
C TYR A 19 -22.00 2.69 -2.48
N ASP A 20 -21.90 1.77 -3.44
CA ASP A 20 -21.28 2.04 -4.74
C ASP A 20 -22.01 3.14 -5.53
N GLN A 21 -23.33 3.17 -5.48
CA GLN A 21 -24.14 4.22 -6.13
C GLN A 21 -23.90 5.60 -5.50
N VAL A 22 -23.81 5.63 -4.15
CA VAL A 22 -23.49 6.87 -3.42
C VAL A 22 -22.07 7.32 -3.72
N LEU A 23 -21.11 6.40 -3.74
CA LEU A 23 -19.72 6.68 -4.06
C LEU A 23 -19.58 7.27 -5.48
N GLU A 24 -20.22 6.68 -6.48
CA GLU A 24 -20.19 7.16 -7.86
C GLU A 24 -20.77 8.58 -8.00
N ASP A 25 -21.90 8.86 -7.34
CA ASP A 25 -22.50 10.20 -7.38
C ASP A 25 -21.65 11.24 -6.66
N VAL A 26 -21.09 10.89 -5.50
CA VAL A 26 -20.19 11.77 -4.74
C VAL A 26 -18.90 12.01 -5.52
N GLN A 27 -18.29 10.98 -6.11
CA GLN A 27 -17.09 11.12 -6.94
C GLN A 27 -17.33 12.05 -8.12
N ARG A 28 -18.44 11.89 -8.86
CA ARG A 28 -18.80 12.75 -9.98
C ARG A 28 -18.99 14.20 -9.54
N TYR A 29 -19.78 14.44 -8.49
CA TYR A 29 -20.04 15.79 -7.99
C TYR A 29 -18.76 16.50 -7.54
N PHE A 30 -17.91 15.81 -6.80
CA PHE A 30 -16.68 16.40 -6.27
C PHE A 30 -15.61 16.58 -7.36
N ALA A 31 -15.55 15.69 -8.36
CA ALA A 31 -14.67 15.87 -9.51
C ALA A 31 -15.05 17.11 -10.33
N GLU A 32 -16.35 17.40 -10.48
CA GLU A 32 -16.84 18.56 -11.24
C GLU A 32 -16.71 19.89 -10.46
N ASN A 33 -16.89 19.87 -9.14
CA ASN A 33 -17.04 21.10 -8.35
C ASN A 33 -15.87 21.38 -7.40
N HIS A 34 -15.07 20.37 -7.02
CA HIS A 34 -14.04 20.45 -5.99
C HIS A 34 -12.73 19.73 -6.37
N ALA A 35 -12.41 19.64 -7.66
CA ALA A 35 -11.23 18.92 -8.16
C ALA A 35 -9.91 19.40 -7.55
N SER A 36 -9.75 20.72 -7.36
CA SER A 36 -8.55 21.29 -6.72
C SER A 36 -8.42 20.87 -5.25
N THR A 37 -9.53 20.87 -4.51
CA THR A 37 -9.55 20.46 -3.09
C THR A 37 -9.21 18.99 -2.91
N ILE A 38 -9.67 18.12 -3.85
CA ILE A 38 -9.32 16.69 -3.85
C ILE A 38 -7.82 16.52 -4.11
N ALA A 39 -7.26 17.23 -5.09
CA ALA A 39 -5.85 17.18 -5.41
C ALA A 39 -4.98 17.62 -4.23
N GLU A 40 -5.32 18.75 -3.61
CA GLU A 40 -4.64 19.27 -2.43
C GLU A 40 -4.73 18.32 -1.22
N ALA A 41 -5.90 17.69 -1.00
CA ALA A 41 -6.10 16.74 0.11
C ALA A 41 -5.29 15.44 -0.06
N GLY A 42 -4.88 15.10 -1.28
CA GLY A 42 -4.01 13.97 -1.60
C GLY A 42 -2.51 14.23 -1.35
N GLU A 43 -2.11 15.47 -1.06
CA GLU A 43 -0.71 15.80 -0.80
C GLU A 43 -0.27 15.47 0.65
N ALA A 44 1.00 15.16 0.81
CA ALA A 44 1.59 14.95 2.13
C ALA A 44 1.53 16.25 2.95
N ASN A 45 0.91 16.24 4.12
CA ASN A 45 0.67 17.36 5.05
C ASN A 45 -0.51 18.29 4.71
N ALA A 46 -1.50 17.84 3.94
CA ALA A 46 -2.67 18.63 3.58
C ALA A 46 -3.82 18.58 4.61
N GLU A 47 -3.54 18.68 5.91
CA GLU A 47 -4.55 18.58 6.99
C GLU A 47 -5.75 19.54 6.79
N ARG A 48 -5.46 20.76 6.31
CA ARG A 48 -6.49 21.76 6.03
C ARG A 48 -7.42 21.37 4.88
N ALA A 49 -6.84 20.92 3.77
CA ALA A 49 -7.59 20.50 2.60
C ALA A 49 -8.41 19.23 2.90
N THR A 50 -7.83 18.30 3.65
CA THR A 50 -8.50 17.11 4.18
C THR A 50 -9.72 17.48 5.03
N SER A 51 -9.57 18.38 5.99
CA SER A 51 -10.68 18.80 6.86
C SER A 51 -11.78 19.49 6.06
N LEU A 52 -11.41 20.38 5.14
CA LEU A 52 -12.36 21.07 4.27
C LEU A 52 -13.12 20.09 3.37
N LEU A 53 -12.41 19.14 2.76
CA LEU A 53 -13.02 18.13 1.90
C LEU A 53 -14.03 17.27 2.67
N LYS A 54 -13.70 16.82 3.86
CA LYS A 54 -14.61 16.07 4.73
C LYS A 54 -15.85 16.89 5.13
N GLU A 55 -15.66 18.16 5.46
CA GLU A 55 -16.79 19.05 5.78
C GLU A 55 -17.75 19.22 4.60
N LEU A 56 -17.22 19.46 3.40
CA LEU A 56 -18.00 19.56 2.17
C LEU A 56 -18.74 18.25 1.85
N MET A 57 -18.10 17.10 2.10
CA MET A 57 -18.73 15.78 1.90
C MET A 57 -19.90 15.56 2.87
N VAL A 58 -19.73 15.90 4.15
CA VAL A 58 -20.83 15.81 5.12
C VAL A 58 -22.00 16.68 4.69
N GLN A 59 -21.74 17.93 4.29
CA GLN A 59 -22.79 18.84 3.79
C GLN A 59 -23.52 18.26 2.57
N TYR A 60 -22.79 17.68 1.64
CA TYR A 60 -23.37 17.06 0.44
C TYR A 60 -24.22 15.83 0.77
N ILE A 61 -23.71 14.92 1.63
CA ILE A 61 -24.42 13.72 2.09
C ILE A 61 -25.75 14.12 2.77
N VAL A 62 -25.71 15.10 3.68
CA VAL A 62 -26.90 15.59 4.39
C VAL A 62 -27.87 16.25 3.42
N LYS A 63 -27.40 17.09 2.50
CA LYS A 63 -28.23 17.76 1.48
C LYS A 63 -28.94 16.76 0.57
N ARG A 64 -28.27 15.69 0.16
CA ARG A 64 -28.81 14.62 -0.68
C ARG A 64 -29.63 13.59 0.11
N LYS A 65 -29.61 13.65 1.45
CA LYS A 65 -30.26 12.69 2.34
C LYS A 65 -29.80 11.25 2.11
N TYR A 66 -28.51 11.07 1.81
CA TYR A 66 -27.95 9.74 1.66
C TYR A 66 -27.89 9.04 3.03
N ALA A 67 -28.46 7.84 3.08
CA ALA A 67 -28.41 6.95 4.24
C ALA A 67 -28.17 5.52 3.76
N ILE A 68 -27.22 4.85 4.36
CA ILE A 68 -26.91 3.45 4.10
C ILE A 68 -27.18 2.67 5.39
N SER A 69 -27.92 1.57 5.26
CA SER A 69 -28.25 0.72 6.40
C SER A 69 -27.00 0.26 7.15
N GLY A 70 -26.95 0.53 8.46
CA GLY A 70 -25.82 0.15 9.32
C GLY A 70 -24.66 1.14 9.36
N LEU A 71 -24.70 2.28 8.62
CA LEU A 71 -23.68 3.32 8.66
C LEU A 71 -24.23 4.63 9.21
N THR A 72 -23.47 5.27 10.11
CA THR A 72 -23.71 6.66 10.49
C THR A 72 -23.21 7.61 9.40
N THR A 73 -23.74 8.83 9.34
CA THR A 73 -23.30 9.85 8.36
C THR A 73 -21.79 10.12 8.46
N GLU A 74 -21.25 10.10 9.66
CA GLU A 74 -19.80 10.30 9.90
C GLU A 74 -18.96 9.14 9.34
N HIS A 75 -19.37 7.89 9.62
CA HIS A 75 -18.70 6.71 9.07
C HIS A 75 -18.83 6.64 7.54
N LEU A 76 -19.99 6.99 7.00
CA LEU A 76 -20.18 7.06 5.55
C LEU A 76 -19.26 8.11 4.93
N CYS A 77 -19.15 9.30 5.53
CA CYS A 77 -18.23 10.34 5.06
C CYS A 77 -16.75 9.88 5.12
N GLU A 78 -16.36 9.21 6.20
CA GLU A 78 -14.98 8.71 6.35
C GLU A 78 -14.65 7.67 5.27
N GLN A 79 -15.54 6.71 5.03
CA GLN A 79 -15.35 5.70 3.98
C GLN A 79 -15.30 6.32 2.58
N LEU A 80 -16.22 7.23 2.27
CA LEU A 80 -16.23 7.94 0.99
C LEU A 80 -14.95 8.77 0.80
N TYR A 81 -14.47 9.43 1.85
CA TYR A 81 -13.22 10.16 1.82
C TYR A 81 -12.03 9.24 1.52
N GLU A 82 -11.90 8.10 2.22
CA GLU A 82 -10.82 7.15 1.99
C GLU A 82 -10.86 6.57 0.55
N ASP A 83 -12.04 6.35 -0.01
CA ASP A 83 -12.19 5.87 -1.39
C ASP A 83 -11.95 6.96 -2.45
N MET A 84 -12.17 8.23 -2.11
CA MET A 84 -11.99 9.36 -3.05
C MET A 84 -10.60 9.98 -3.01
N ALA A 85 -10.05 10.22 -1.82
CA ALA A 85 -8.81 10.95 -1.61
C ALA A 85 -7.75 10.16 -0.84
N GLY A 86 -8.15 9.10 -0.14
CA GLY A 86 -7.28 8.22 0.61
C GLY A 86 -6.81 7.00 -0.18
N TYR A 87 -6.39 5.99 0.57
CA TYR A 87 -5.90 4.71 0.05
C TYR A 87 -6.96 3.60 0.13
N SER A 88 -8.23 3.97 0.30
CA SER A 88 -9.34 3.04 0.47
C SER A 88 -9.06 2.04 1.61
N PHE A 89 -9.56 0.81 1.53
CA PHE A 89 -9.30 -0.23 2.53
C PHE A 89 -7.82 -0.63 2.66
N LEU A 90 -6.97 -0.32 1.68
CA LEU A 90 -5.54 -0.66 1.72
C LEU A 90 -4.82 -0.06 2.91
N LYS A 91 -5.18 1.16 3.34
CA LYS A 91 -4.61 1.83 4.50
C LYS A 91 -4.69 0.98 5.76
N LYS A 92 -5.86 0.36 5.99
CA LYS A 92 -6.11 -0.55 7.12
C LYS A 92 -5.11 -1.71 7.15
N TRP A 93 -4.78 -2.28 5.99
CA TRP A 93 -3.90 -3.44 5.89
C TRP A 93 -2.43 -3.06 5.87
N ILE A 94 -2.06 -1.99 5.17
CA ILE A 94 -0.67 -1.50 5.08
C ILE A 94 -0.12 -1.12 6.46
N TYR A 95 -0.94 -0.52 7.32
CA TYR A 95 -0.53 -0.07 8.65
C TYR A 95 -0.94 -1.02 9.79
N LYS A 96 -1.49 -2.20 9.47
CA LYS A 96 -1.85 -3.19 10.48
C LYS A 96 -0.60 -3.89 11.00
N PRO A 97 -0.38 -3.91 12.33
CA PRO A 97 0.74 -4.64 12.91
C PRO A 97 0.71 -6.12 12.54
N GLY A 98 1.87 -6.68 12.20
CA GLY A 98 2.00 -8.09 11.83
C GLY A 98 1.73 -8.40 10.36
N ILE A 99 1.41 -7.43 9.51
CA ILE A 99 1.38 -7.61 8.07
C ILE A 99 2.77 -7.27 7.49
N GLU A 100 3.29 -8.15 6.63
CA GLU A 100 4.56 -7.97 5.93
C GLU A 100 4.38 -7.60 4.47
N GLU A 101 3.26 -8.03 3.85
CA GLU A 101 3.02 -7.74 2.44
C GLU A 101 1.52 -7.69 2.15
N VAL A 102 1.13 -6.79 1.23
CA VAL A 102 -0.22 -6.70 0.66
C VAL A 102 -0.09 -6.83 -0.84
N ASN A 103 -0.69 -7.88 -1.41
CA ASN A 103 -0.64 -8.19 -2.83
C ASN A 103 -2.01 -7.97 -3.48
N LEU A 104 -2.05 -7.09 -4.47
CA LEU A 104 -3.18 -6.89 -5.35
C LEU A 104 -2.94 -7.75 -6.60
N ASN A 105 -3.54 -8.92 -6.67
CA ASN A 105 -3.47 -9.78 -7.85
C ASN A 105 -4.46 -9.34 -8.93
N ALA A 106 -5.58 -8.74 -8.50
CA ALA A 106 -6.59 -8.08 -9.31
C ALA A 106 -7.36 -7.07 -8.43
N TYR A 107 -8.23 -6.26 -9.04
CA TYR A 107 -9.10 -5.32 -8.31
C TYR A 107 -9.98 -6.01 -7.25
N ASN A 108 -10.28 -7.29 -7.42
CA ASN A 108 -11.14 -8.12 -6.56
C ASN A 108 -10.44 -9.34 -5.95
N ASP A 109 -9.13 -9.50 -6.16
CA ASP A 109 -8.32 -10.59 -5.59
C ASP A 109 -7.12 -9.99 -4.84
N ILE A 110 -7.31 -9.79 -3.54
CA ILE A 110 -6.31 -9.20 -2.67
C ILE A 110 -5.89 -10.20 -1.61
N GLU A 111 -4.60 -10.28 -1.39
CA GLU A 111 -3.95 -11.19 -0.48
C GLU A 111 -3.02 -10.43 0.47
N VAL A 112 -3.01 -10.81 1.73
CA VAL A 112 -2.08 -10.27 2.72
C VAL A 112 -1.19 -11.36 3.26
N ILE A 113 0.07 -11.04 3.48
CA ILE A 113 1.05 -11.96 4.08
C ILE A 113 1.36 -11.46 5.48
N GLU A 114 1.05 -12.30 6.46
CA GLU A 114 1.35 -12.04 7.86
C GLU A 114 2.82 -12.39 8.19
N ALA A 115 3.31 -11.83 9.30
CA ALA A 115 4.60 -12.19 9.85
C ALA A 115 4.69 -13.71 10.08
N GLY A 116 5.73 -14.32 9.51
CA GLY A 116 5.87 -15.78 9.46
C GLY A 116 5.45 -16.40 8.12
N GLY A 117 5.05 -15.60 7.13
CA GLY A 117 4.84 -16.03 5.75
C GLY A 117 3.47 -16.66 5.48
N ARG A 118 2.50 -16.54 6.41
CA ARG A 118 1.14 -17.01 6.19
C ARG A 118 0.40 -16.07 5.24
N SER A 119 -0.04 -16.60 4.12
CA SER A 119 -0.86 -15.88 3.16
C SER A 119 -2.35 -16.05 3.46
N ILE A 120 -3.13 -14.96 3.37
CA ILE A 120 -4.57 -14.91 3.63
C ILE A 120 -5.22 -14.03 2.56
N LYS A 121 -6.22 -14.59 1.85
CA LYS A 121 -7.10 -13.79 1.00
C LYS A 121 -8.06 -12.99 1.86
N ILE A 122 -8.20 -11.70 1.55
CA ILE A 122 -9.11 -10.81 2.30
C ILE A 122 -10.41 -10.58 1.52
N PRO A 123 -11.52 -10.32 2.21
CA PRO A 123 -12.81 -10.06 1.56
C PRO A 123 -12.91 -8.65 0.95
N ASP A 124 -12.04 -7.74 1.39
CA ASP A 124 -12.02 -6.36 0.88
C ASP A 124 -11.61 -6.37 -0.61
N LYS A 125 -12.27 -5.56 -1.43
CA LYS A 125 -12.01 -5.44 -2.88
C LYS A 125 -12.35 -4.04 -3.36
N PHE A 126 -11.80 -3.65 -4.50
CA PHE A 126 -12.22 -2.44 -5.20
C PHE A 126 -13.53 -2.69 -5.97
N SER A 127 -14.30 -1.65 -6.21
CA SER A 127 -15.58 -1.73 -6.94
C SER A 127 -15.39 -2.03 -8.43
N SER A 128 -14.24 -1.64 -9.00
CA SER A 128 -13.91 -1.87 -10.41
C SER A 128 -12.41 -1.88 -10.67
N PRO A 129 -11.94 -2.40 -11.83
CA PRO A 129 -10.55 -2.29 -12.25
C PRO A 129 -10.06 -0.84 -12.26
N GLN A 130 -10.89 0.10 -12.76
CA GLN A 130 -10.54 1.52 -12.82
C GLN A 130 -10.39 2.12 -11.42
N HIS A 131 -11.26 1.78 -10.47
CA HIS A 131 -11.14 2.23 -9.08
C HIS A 131 -9.80 1.78 -8.46
N ALA A 132 -9.38 0.53 -8.68
CA ALA A 132 -8.08 0.04 -8.21
C ALA A 132 -6.91 0.85 -8.80
N ILE A 133 -6.95 1.12 -10.12
CA ILE A 133 -5.95 1.94 -10.81
C ILE A 133 -5.88 3.33 -10.19
N ASP A 134 -7.01 3.97 -9.94
CA ASP A 134 -7.06 5.35 -9.45
C ASP A 134 -6.57 5.46 -8.00
N VAL A 135 -6.90 4.49 -7.15
CA VAL A 135 -6.38 4.44 -5.77
C VAL A 135 -4.87 4.26 -5.77
N VAL A 136 -4.35 3.28 -6.51
CA VAL A 136 -2.90 3.01 -6.54
C VAL A 136 -2.14 4.18 -7.19
N ARG A 137 -2.71 4.80 -8.24
CA ARG A 137 -2.13 6.00 -8.86
C ARG A 137 -2.03 7.16 -7.87
N ARG A 138 -3.05 7.41 -7.05
CA ARG A 138 -2.98 8.42 -5.99
C ARG A 138 -1.88 8.12 -4.98
N MET A 139 -1.76 6.86 -4.53
CA MET A 139 -0.68 6.43 -3.64
C MET A 139 0.70 6.73 -4.22
N LEU A 140 0.92 6.42 -5.49
CA LEU A 140 2.17 6.68 -6.19
C LEU A 140 2.44 8.18 -6.33
N ASN A 141 1.45 8.95 -6.76
CA ASN A 141 1.56 10.40 -6.95
C ASN A 141 1.91 11.13 -5.64
N ALA A 142 1.32 10.73 -4.51
CA ALA A 142 1.63 11.28 -3.20
C ALA A 142 3.12 11.11 -2.81
N CYS A 143 3.81 10.16 -3.44
CA CYS A 143 5.23 9.90 -3.24
C CYS A 143 6.11 10.36 -4.42
N GLY A 144 5.55 11.16 -5.34
CA GLY A 144 6.26 11.68 -6.51
C GLY A 144 6.53 10.65 -7.60
N MET A 145 5.85 9.50 -7.58
CA MET A 145 5.93 8.46 -8.60
C MET A 145 4.76 8.58 -9.57
N VAL A 146 5.00 8.30 -10.85
CA VAL A 146 3.98 8.35 -11.89
C VAL A 146 3.85 6.98 -12.55
N ILE A 147 2.61 6.54 -12.77
CA ILE A 147 2.27 5.37 -13.57
C ILE A 147 1.28 5.77 -14.65
N ASP A 148 1.64 5.52 -15.90
CA ASP A 148 0.82 5.84 -17.08
C ASP A 148 1.01 4.78 -18.17
N ASP A 149 0.47 5.05 -19.38
CA ASP A 149 0.56 4.09 -20.49
C ASP A 149 1.97 4.03 -21.11
N THR A 150 2.81 5.02 -20.87
CA THR A 150 4.21 5.05 -21.31
C THR A 150 5.14 4.42 -20.29
N MET A 151 4.76 4.47 -19.00
CA MET A 151 5.46 3.84 -17.89
C MET A 151 4.48 2.94 -17.11
N PRO A 152 4.16 1.75 -17.65
CA PRO A 152 3.14 0.87 -17.07
C PRO A 152 3.65 0.05 -15.88
N SER A 153 4.94 0.13 -15.55
CA SER A 153 5.56 -0.55 -14.41
C SER A 153 6.35 0.44 -13.58
N VAL A 154 6.10 0.45 -12.27
CA VAL A 154 6.75 1.35 -11.31
C VAL A 154 7.16 0.60 -10.07
N VAL A 155 8.38 0.86 -9.61
CA VAL A 155 8.91 0.33 -8.34
C VAL A 155 9.46 1.49 -7.53
N GLY A 156 9.05 1.59 -6.26
CA GLY A 156 9.51 2.67 -5.39
C GLY A 156 9.14 2.47 -3.93
N PHE A 157 9.06 3.57 -3.19
CA PHE A 157 8.75 3.58 -1.78
C PHE A 157 7.58 4.53 -1.51
N LEU A 158 6.55 4.03 -0.83
CA LEU A 158 5.44 4.83 -0.31
C LEU A 158 5.85 5.56 0.97
N ASP A 159 6.75 4.94 1.74
CA ASP A 159 7.34 5.48 2.96
C ASP A 159 8.72 4.82 3.16
N LYS A 160 9.49 5.28 4.14
CA LYS A 160 10.85 4.73 4.47
C LYS A 160 10.86 3.21 4.60
N ASN A 161 9.74 2.65 5.08
CA ASN A 161 9.60 1.22 5.38
C ASN A 161 8.58 0.51 4.50
N ILE A 162 7.96 1.18 3.54
CA ILE A 162 6.91 0.60 2.69
C ILE A 162 7.35 0.73 1.24
N ARG A 163 7.65 -0.41 0.64
CA ARG A 163 8.00 -0.52 -0.76
C ARG A 163 6.80 -0.94 -1.58
N ILE A 164 6.67 -0.40 -2.77
CA ILE A 164 5.62 -0.75 -3.72
C ILE A 164 6.23 -1.12 -5.07
N SER A 165 5.69 -2.17 -5.68
CA SER A 165 5.90 -2.54 -7.08
C SER A 165 4.54 -2.65 -7.74
N VAL A 166 4.36 -1.98 -8.87
CA VAL A 166 3.05 -1.88 -9.54
C VAL A 166 3.23 -2.11 -11.03
N ASP A 167 2.33 -2.91 -11.59
CA ASP A 167 2.19 -3.12 -13.02
C ASP A 167 0.72 -2.85 -13.43
N LYS A 168 0.53 -2.14 -14.53
CA LYS A 168 -0.78 -1.87 -15.14
C LYS A 168 -0.81 -2.27 -16.63
N THR A 169 -1.94 -2.10 -17.28
CA THR A 169 -2.05 -2.24 -18.73
C THR A 169 -1.01 -1.35 -19.45
N PRO A 170 -0.27 -1.87 -20.46
CA PRO A 170 -0.50 -3.12 -21.20
C PRO A 170 0.21 -4.37 -20.63
N ILE A 171 0.90 -4.29 -19.50
CA ILE A 171 1.59 -5.44 -18.88
C ILE A 171 0.57 -6.40 -18.25
N VAL A 172 -0.49 -5.83 -17.68
CA VAL A 172 -1.57 -6.53 -16.99
C VAL A 172 -2.84 -6.45 -17.84
N ASP A 173 -3.65 -7.51 -17.80
CA ASP A 173 -4.94 -7.56 -18.48
C ASP A 173 -5.86 -6.43 -17.99
N PRO A 174 -6.58 -5.72 -18.89
CA PRO A 174 -7.52 -4.67 -18.53
C PRO A 174 -8.58 -5.08 -17.51
N ASP A 175 -9.04 -6.34 -17.54
CA ASP A 175 -10.05 -6.88 -16.62
C ASP A 175 -9.50 -7.08 -15.19
N VAL A 176 -8.18 -7.20 -15.05
CA VAL A 176 -7.48 -7.24 -13.76
C VAL A 176 -7.34 -5.84 -13.18
N GLY A 177 -7.14 -4.85 -14.04
CA GLY A 177 -6.94 -3.44 -13.73
C GLY A 177 -5.49 -3.14 -13.38
N ILE A 178 -5.04 -3.56 -12.21
CA ILE A 178 -3.70 -3.30 -11.70
C ILE A 178 -3.21 -4.49 -10.87
N ASN A 179 -1.92 -4.80 -10.99
CA ASN A 179 -1.21 -5.71 -10.13
C ASN A 179 -0.25 -4.90 -9.26
N ALA A 180 -0.24 -5.13 -7.96
CA ALA A 180 0.68 -4.44 -7.07
C ALA A 180 1.12 -5.32 -5.90
N SER A 181 2.39 -5.21 -5.52
CA SER A 181 2.93 -5.77 -4.29
C SER A 181 3.42 -4.63 -3.41
N ILE A 182 2.84 -4.52 -2.22
CA ILE A 182 3.17 -3.51 -1.20
C ILE A 182 3.85 -4.24 -0.05
N ARG A 183 5.16 -4.08 0.06
CA ARG A 183 5.97 -4.76 1.07
C ARG A 183 6.29 -3.82 2.21
N ILE A 184 5.91 -4.24 3.42
CA ILE A 184 6.12 -3.50 4.66
C ILE A 184 7.39 -4.04 5.32
N VAL A 185 8.44 -3.21 5.34
CA VAL A 185 9.70 -3.57 6.00
C VAL A 185 9.56 -3.25 7.48
N ASN A 186 9.16 -4.22 8.26
CA ASN A 186 9.18 -4.08 9.72
C ASN A 186 10.64 -4.01 10.18
N GLN A 187 11.13 -2.80 10.45
CA GLN A 187 12.41 -2.59 11.10
C GLN A 187 12.32 -3.00 12.59
N GLN A 188 12.05 -4.26 12.84
CA GLN A 188 12.25 -4.76 14.20
C GLN A 188 13.74 -4.84 14.42
N THR A 189 14.24 -4.02 15.33
CA THR A 189 15.60 -4.18 15.86
C THR A 189 15.70 -5.59 16.43
N VAL A 190 16.41 -6.46 15.72
CA VAL A 190 16.56 -7.84 16.17
C VAL A 190 17.57 -7.83 17.30
N SER A 191 17.12 -8.11 18.52
CA SER A 191 18.00 -8.30 19.67
C SER A 191 18.56 -9.72 19.65
N GLU A 192 19.75 -9.90 20.24
CA GLU A 192 20.33 -11.21 20.47
C GLU A 192 19.35 -12.13 21.21
N GLN A 193 18.68 -11.59 22.24
CA GLN A 193 17.69 -12.34 23.02
C GLN A 193 16.56 -12.90 22.16
N LYS A 194 16.07 -12.13 21.20
CA LYS A 194 15.01 -12.60 20.27
C LYS A 194 15.48 -13.75 19.37
N LEU A 195 16.75 -13.76 18.95
CA LEU A 195 17.33 -14.87 18.18
C LEU A 195 17.49 -16.14 19.03
N LEU A 196 17.83 -15.97 20.30
CA LEU A 196 17.93 -17.09 21.27
C LEU A 196 16.55 -17.66 21.60
N ASP A 197 15.58 -16.81 21.96
CA ASP A 197 14.23 -17.21 22.37
C ASP A 197 13.45 -17.90 21.23
N SER A 198 13.69 -17.48 19.99
CA SER A 198 13.10 -18.12 18.81
C SER A 198 13.78 -19.43 18.41
N GLY A 199 14.87 -19.81 19.08
CA GLY A 199 15.67 -20.97 18.71
C GLY A 199 16.37 -20.85 17.34
N SER A 200 16.46 -19.64 16.78
CA SER A 200 17.10 -19.40 15.48
C SER A 200 18.60 -19.61 15.51
N ALA A 201 19.24 -19.39 16.68
CA ALA A 201 20.67 -19.63 16.90
C ALA A 201 20.94 -19.90 18.38
N THR A 202 22.05 -20.58 18.71
CA THR A 202 22.57 -20.68 20.05
C THR A 202 23.49 -19.49 20.37
N ALA A 203 23.73 -19.23 21.67
CA ALA A 203 24.66 -18.17 22.07
C ALA A 203 26.07 -18.39 21.50
N GLU A 204 26.54 -19.63 21.44
CA GLU A 204 27.83 -19.98 20.85
C GLU A 204 27.91 -19.65 19.37
N MET A 205 26.83 -19.95 18.61
CA MET A 205 26.75 -19.59 17.19
C MET A 205 26.81 -18.07 16.97
N LEU A 206 26.08 -17.31 17.76
CA LEU A 206 26.06 -15.85 17.67
C LEU A 206 27.45 -15.28 18.06
N HIS A 207 28.09 -15.75 19.12
CA HIS A 207 29.47 -15.35 19.49
C HIS A 207 30.49 -15.68 18.39
N PHE A 208 30.38 -16.86 17.79
CA PHE A 208 31.26 -17.25 16.69
C PHE A 208 31.07 -16.32 15.45
N LEU A 209 29.84 -16.04 15.04
CA LEU A 209 29.55 -15.12 13.94
C LEU A 209 30.07 -13.70 14.23
N MET A 210 29.92 -13.23 15.45
CA MET A 210 30.47 -11.95 15.87
C MET A 210 31.99 -11.91 15.82
N ALA A 211 32.67 -13.01 16.22
CA ALA A 211 34.11 -13.11 16.06
C ALA A 211 34.53 -13.09 14.60
N CYS A 212 33.83 -13.79 13.71
CA CYS A 212 34.07 -13.73 12.27
C CYS A 212 34.05 -12.29 11.74
N ILE A 213 32.99 -11.52 12.08
CA ILE A 213 32.86 -10.11 11.65
C ILE A 213 34.00 -9.24 12.21
N ARG A 214 34.33 -9.39 13.51
CA ARG A 214 35.41 -8.62 14.16
C ARG A 214 36.78 -8.86 13.53
N TYR A 215 37.05 -10.08 13.11
CA TYR A 215 38.33 -10.46 12.49
C TYR A 215 38.34 -10.36 10.95
N GLY A 216 37.27 -9.75 10.36
CA GLY A 216 37.23 -9.51 8.91
C GLY A 216 37.02 -10.77 8.07
N VAL A 217 36.45 -11.83 8.65
CA VAL A 217 36.13 -13.05 7.90
C VAL A 217 34.89 -12.78 7.05
N SER A 218 34.96 -13.18 5.78
CA SER A 218 33.81 -13.09 4.87
C SER A 218 32.74 -14.10 5.26
N VAL A 219 31.50 -13.62 5.44
CA VAL A 219 30.36 -14.44 5.82
C VAL A 219 29.33 -14.43 4.68
N CYS A 220 28.89 -15.63 4.28
CA CYS A 220 27.80 -15.81 3.31
C CYS A 220 26.55 -16.31 4.04
N ILE A 221 25.42 -15.61 3.85
CA ILE A 221 24.13 -15.97 4.42
C ILE A 221 23.19 -16.40 3.31
N ALA A 222 22.81 -17.67 3.28
CA ALA A 222 21.97 -18.28 2.26
C ALA A 222 20.73 -18.96 2.89
N GLY A 223 19.66 -19.06 2.11
CA GLY A 223 18.42 -19.71 2.54
C GLY A 223 17.24 -19.32 1.65
N SER A 224 16.07 -19.93 1.86
CA SER A 224 14.82 -19.62 1.15
C SER A 224 14.27 -18.23 1.52
N THR A 225 13.30 -17.73 0.75
CA THR A 225 12.57 -16.50 1.08
C THR A 225 11.88 -16.68 2.45
N GLY A 226 11.88 -15.61 3.27
CA GLY A 226 11.29 -15.66 4.64
C GLY A 226 12.13 -16.37 5.70
N SER A 227 13.30 -16.95 5.37
CA SER A 227 14.13 -17.70 6.32
C SER A 227 14.95 -16.84 7.31
N GLY A 228 14.76 -15.52 7.34
CA GLY A 228 15.46 -14.63 8.27
C GLY A 228 16.87 -14.20 7.84
N LYS A 229 17.29 -14.40 6.58
CA LYS A 229 18.61 -13.97 6.09
C LYS A 229 18.93 -12.52 6.38
N THR A 230 18.01 -11.62 5.98
CA THR A 230 18.18 -10.19 6.20
C THR A 230 18.14 -9.82 7.67
N THR A 231 17.38 -10.55 8.45
CA THR A 231 17.27 -10.40 9.91
C THR A 231 18.58 -10.66 10.61
N ILE A 232 19.22 -11.82 10.33
CA ILE A 232 20.52 -12.16 10.95
C ILE A 232 21.63 -11.24 10.43
N MET A 233 21.59 -10.85 9.15
CA MET A 233 22.53 -9.90 8.59
C MET A 233 22.42 -8.53 9.26
N ALA A 234 21.20 -8.02 9.46
CA ALA A 234 20.98 -6.75 10.14
C ALA A 234 21.48 -6.78 11.59
N TRP A 235 21.25 -7.90 12.29
CA TRP A 235 21.79 -8.10 13.65
C TRP A 235 23.32 -8.10 13.65
N LEU A 236 23.96 -8.81 12.75
CA LEU A 236 25.44 -8.82 12.64
C LEU A 236 25.98 -7.42 12.39
N LEU A 237 25.38 -6.69 11.44
CA LEU A 237 25.79 -5.32 11.07
C LEU A 237 25.56 -4.32 12.21
N SER A 238 24.49 -4.47 13.01
CA SER A 238 24.24 -3.59 14.17
C SER A 238 25.27 -3.76 15.30
N ASN A 239 25.99 -4.87 15.31
CA ASN A 239 27.02 -5.16 16.29
C ASN A 239 28.46 -4.88 15.79
N VAL A 240 28.61 -4.35 14.58
CA VAL A 240 29.94 -3.90 14.10
C VAL A 240 30.40 -2.69 14.89
N PRO A 241 31.66 -2.63 15.31
CA PRO A 241 32.19 -1.50 16.07
C PRO A 241 32.03 -0.16 15.34
N ASN A 242 31.67 0.91 16.07
CA ASN A 242 31.39 2.23 15.50
C ASN A 242 32.58 2.89 14.75
N ASN A 243 33.80 2.38 14.96
CA ASN A 243 34.98 2.83 14.26
C ASN A 243 35.19 2.19 12.89
N GLN A 244 34.30 1.29 12.48
CA GLN A 244 34.33 0.65 11.17
C GLN A 244 33.26 1.26 10.26
N ARG A 245 33.67 1.58 9.02
CA ARG A 245 32.78 2.09 7.99
C ARG A 245 31.98 0.93 7.39
N LEU A 246 30.65 1.00 7.46
CA LEU A 246 29.74 0.07 6.79
C LEU A 246 29.29 0.67 5.45
N ILE A 247 29.40 -0.14 4.40
CA ILE A 247 28.84 0.18 3.07
C ILE A 247 27.92 -0.95 2.69
N THR A 248 26.66 -0.63 2.39
CA THR A 248 25.67 -1.60 1.89
C THR A 248 25.46 -1.39 0.41
N ILE A 249 25.57 -2.49 -0.37
CA ILE A 249 25.30 -2.49 -1.81
C ILE A 249 24.12 -3.42 -2.04
N CYS A 250 23.00 -2.85 -2.46
CA CYS A 250 21.80 -3.60 -2.78
C CYS A 250 21.71 -3.77 -4.30
N LEU A 251 21.97 -4.98 -4.81
CA LEU A 251 21.94 -5.30 -6.24
C LEU A 251 20.57 -5.80 -6.73
N LEU A 252 19.54 -5.74 -5.88
CA LEU A 252 18.28 -6.46 -6.11
C LEU A 252 17.48 -5.99 -7.35
N TYR A 253 17.88 -4.89 -8.05
CA TYR A 253 16.99 -4.30 -9.05
C TYR A 253 17.65 -3.70 -10.31
N THR A 254 18.92 -3.91 -10.55
CA THR A 254 19.60 -3.29 -11.71
C THR A 254 20.04 -4.27 -12.79
N SER A 255 19.91 -5.58 -12.57
CA SER A 255 20.23 -6.57 -13.59
C SER A 255 19.28 -7.76 -13.51
N PRO A 256 18.62 -8.13 -14.61
CA PRO A 256 17.88 -9.38 -14.67
C PRO A 256 18.86 -10.52 -14.35
N SER A 257 18.42 -11.44 -13.49
CA SER A 257 19.19 -12.63 -13.16
C SER A 257 19.58 -13.37 -14.45
N PRO A 258 20.75 -14.00 -14.53
CA PRO A 258 21.08 -14.86 -15.66
C PRO A 258 20.03 -15.93 -15.98
N ARG A 259 19.22 -16.33 -14.98
CA ARG A 259 18.06 -17.23 -15.15
C ARG A 259 16.88 -16.59 -15.87
N ASP A 260 16.70 -15.28 -15.73
CA ASP A 260 15.61 -14.55 -16.39
C ASP A 260 15.88 -14.38 -17.88
N ARG A 261 17.15 -14.30 -18.29
CA ARG A 261 17.56 -14.28 -19.71
C ARG A 261 17.33 -15.60 -20.44
N GLN A 262 17.25 -16.73 -19.73
CA GLN A 262 17.02 -18.04 -20.35
C GLN A 262 15.53 -18.33 -20.62
N LYS A 263 14.60 -17.60 -19.98
CA LYS A 263 13.16 -17.75 -20.21
C LYS A 263 12.62 -16.92 -21.38
N SER A 264 13.41 -16.03 -21.96
CA SER A 264 13.02 -15.16 -23.08
C SER A 264 13.58 -15.60 -24.44
N ARG A 265 13.88 -16.90 -24.59
CA ARG A 265 14.22 -17.53 -25.90
C ARG A 265 13.28 -18.66 -26.24
#